data_4375a8dc5ecbcaf35e3e54f880e3ff84
#
_entry.id   4375a8dc5ecbcaf35e3e54f880e3ff84
#
_cell.length_a   1.000
_cell.length_b   1.000
_cell.length_c   1.000
_cell.angle_alpha   90.00
_cell.angle_beta   90.00
_cell.angle_gamma   90.00
#
_symmetry.space_group_name_H-M   'P 1'
#
loop_
_entity.id
_entity.type
_entity.pdbx_description
1 polymer ?
#
loop_
_entity_poly.entity_id
_entity_poly.type
_entity_poly.pdbx_seq_one_letter_code
_entity_poly.pdbx_strand_id
1 'polypeptide(L)'
;MHLANEPHVNNMIDGKYEYFSFISYRWEDEKMAKWLQEKLEHYKLPTSLCEQNPDLPTHIRPIFRDKTDLNGHTLEESLMSALESSRYLIVTCSPRATQSEWVNRGIQKFIDLGREKDIIPFIIDGEANADDPKNECFPPALRSLKGERAIYGININDNGRDAAAVKVV
;
A
#
# COMPACT_ATOMS: atom_id res chain seq x y z
N MET A 1 -26.80 7.63 -31.58
CA MET A 1 -25.50 7.69 -30.89
C MET A 1 -25.44 6.54 -29.88
N HIS A 2 -24.86 5.46 -30.29
CA HIS A 2 -24.57 4.38 -29.36
C HIS A 2 -23.23 4.70 -28.71
N LEU A 3 -23.28 5.09 -27.44
CA LEU A 3 -22.13 4.86 -26.57
C LEU A 3 -21.98 3.33 -26.55
N ALA A 4 -21.01 2.86 -27.28
CA ALA A 4 -20.60 1.49 -27.13
C ALA A 4 -20.29 1.31 -25.63
N ASN A 5 -21.11 0.49 -24.97
CA ASN A 5 -20.68 -0.16 -23.76
C ASN A 5 -19.43 -0.95 -24.18
N GLU A 6 -18.28 -0.32 -24.05
CA GLU A 6 -17.06 -1.10 -23.99
C GLU A 6 -17.31 -2.06 -22.82
N PRO A 7 -17.18 -3.35 -23.06
CA PRO A 7 -17.25 -4.27 -21.95
C PRO A 7 -16.20 -3.77 -20.98
N HIS A 8 -16.62 -3.37 -19.78
CA HIS A 8 -15.70 -3.25 -18.68
C HIS A 8 -15.03 -4.63 -18.59
N VAL A 9 -13.90 -4.73 -19.29
CA VAL A 9 -13.01 -5.86 -19.09
C VAL A 9 -12.73 -5.81 -17.60
N ASN A 10 -13.26 -6.76 -16.93
CA ASN A 10 -13.15 -6.88 -15.49
C ASN A 10 -11.68 -7.21 -15.21
N ASN A 11 -10.82 -6.21 -15.26
CA ASN A 11 -9.40 -6.32 -14.95
C ASN A 11 -9.23 -6.49 -13.43
N MET A 12 -10.00 -7.42 -12.87
CA MET A 12 -9.90 -7.77 -11.47
C MET A 12 -8.60 -8.53 -11.24
N ILE A 13 -7.81 -8.03 -10.33
CA ILE A 13 -6.58 -8.69 -9.88
C ILE A 13 -6.99 -9.91 -9.06
N ASP A 14 -6.45 -11.07 -9.41
CA ASP A 14 -6.84 -12.38 -8.84
C ASP A 14 -8.35 -12.65 -8.95
N GLY A 15 -9.04 -12.04 -9.95
CA GLY A 15 -10.49 -12.15 -10.13
C GLY A 15 -11.32 -11.50 -9.02
N LYS A 16 -10.71 -10.71 -8.12
CA LYS A 16 -11.34 -10.29 -6.86
C LYS A 16 -11.08 -8.82 -6.49
N TYR A 17 -9.95 -8.24 -6.90
CA TYR A 17 -9.52 -6.92 -6.48
C TYR A 17 -9.48 -5.93 -7.63
N GLU A 18 -9.95 -4.70 -7.39
CA GLU A 18 -9.90 -3.61 -8.37
C GLU A 18 -8.52 -2.96 -8.46
N TYR A 19 -7.79 -2.95 -7.33
CA TYR A 19 -6.47 -2.34 -7.23
C TYR A 19 -5.43 -3.37 -6.83
N PHE A 20 -4.23 -3.22 -7.38
CA PHE A 20 -3.09 -4.05 -6.98
C PHE A 20 -2.67 -3.75 -5.54
N SER A 21 -2.64 -2.49 -5.19
CA SER A 21 -2.37 -2.05 -3.83
C SER A 21 -3.03 -0.70 -3.52
N PHE A 22 -3.17 -0.45 -2.24
CA PHE A 22 -3.57 0.82 -1.66
C PHE A 22 -2.37 1.40 -0.93
N ILE A 23 -1.95 2.62 -1.25
CA ILE A 23 -0.90 3.32 -0.52
C ILE A 23 -1.54 4.21 0.53
N SER A 24 -1.33 3.85 1.80
CA SER A 24 -1.74 4.62 2.96
C SER A 24 -0.57 5.44 3.48
N TYR A 25 -0.79 6.72 3.68
CA TYR A 25 0.26 7.65 4.11
C TYR A 25 -0.34 8.83 4.86
N ARG A 26 0.50 9.50 5.66
CA ARG A 26 0.13 10.79 6.22
C ARG A 26 0.42 11.89 5.20
N TRP A 27 -0.44 12.88 5.13
CA TRP A 27 -0.36 13.95 4.13
C TRP A 27 1.03 14.63 4.01
N GLU A 28 1.77 14.72 5.11
CA GLU A 28 3.13 15.26 5.13
C GLU A 28 4.12 14.43 4.30
N ASP A 29 3.82 13.16 4.10
CA ASP A 29 4.63 12.21 3.34
C ASP A 29 4.16 12.05 1.89
N GLU A 30 3.28 12.92 1.40
CA GLU A 30 2.66 12.82 0.08
C GLU A 30 3.68 12.70 -1.07
N LYS A 31 4.77 13.45 -1.01
CA LYS A 31 5.78 13.42 -2.08
C LYS A 31 6.37 12.03 -2.26
N MET A 32 6.65 11.34 -1.15
CA MET A 32 7.20 9.99 -1.19
C MET A 32 6.14 8.98 -1.63
N ALA A 33 4.91 9.12 -1.16
CA ALA A 33 3.80 8.25 -1.56
C ALA A 33 3.51 8.38 -3.07
N LYS A 34 3.50 9.59 -3.59
CA LYS A 34 3.33 9.85 -5.03
C LYS A 34 4.49 9.27 -5.85
N TRP A 35 5.72 9.47 -5.42
CA TRP A 35 6.90 8.90 -6.06
C TRP A 35 6.79 7.37 -6.10
N LEU A 36 6.43 6.74 -4.99
CA LEU A 36 6.29 5.29 -4.89
C LEU A 36 5.21 4.77 -5.84
N GLN A 37 4.04 5.42 -5.88
CA GLN A 37 2.97 5.07 -6.81
C GLN A 37 3.45 5.09 -8.26
N GLU A 38 4.08 6.17 -8.67
CA GLU A 38 4.58 6.34 -10.04
C GLU A 38 5.64 5.27 -10.37
N LYS A 39 6.54 5.00 -9.45
CA LYS A 39 7.59 4.00 -9.63
C LYS A 39 7.01 2.59 -9.79
N LEU A 40 6.05 2.22 -8.96
CA LEU A 40 5.41 0.90 -9.01
C LEU A 40 4.55 0.72 -10.26
N GLU A 41 3.75 1.72 -10.64
CA GLU A 41 2.88 1.64 -11.81
C GLU A 41 3.64 1.55 -13.14
N HIS A 42 4.85 2.12 -13.20
CA HIS A 42 5.72 2.03 -14.36
C HIS A 42 6.63 0.80 -14.35
N TYR A 43 6.65 0.04 -13.27
CA TYR A 43 7.46 -1.16 -13.19
C TYR A 43 6.83 -2.27 -14.03
N LYS A 44 7.61 -2.80 -14.96
CA LYS A 44 7.24 -3.95 -15.76
C LYS A 44 7.77 -5.23 -15.13
N LEU A 45 6.90 -6.19 -14.88
CA LEU A 45 7.31 -7.49 -14.36
C LEU A 45 8.23 -8.21 -15.36
N PRO A 46 9.24 -8.94 -14.87
CA PRO A 46 10.10 -9.75 -15.74
C PRO A 46 9.29 -10.73 -16.59
N THR A 47 9.63 -10.84 -17.87
CA THR A 47 8.95 -11.73 -18.82
C THR A 47 8.93 -13.17 -18.34
N SER A 48 10.05 -13.64 -17.76
CA SER A 48 10.16 -14.98 -17.19
C SER A 48 9.14 -15.26 -16.08
N LEU A 49 8.84 -14.27 -15.27
CA LEU A 49 7.85 -14.40 -14.20
C LEU A 49 6.44 -14.48 -14.76
N CYS A 50 6.13 -13.68 -15.78
CA CYS A 50 4.83 -13.70 -16.46
C CYS A 50 4.62 -15.00 -17.25
N GLU A 51 5.67 -15.56 -17.83
CA GLU A 51 5.61 -16.86 -18.53
C GLU A 51 5.32 -18.02 -17.58
N GLN A 52 5.90 -17.99 -16.37
CA GLN A 52 5.66 -19.00 -15.35
C GLN A 52 4.28 -18.86 -14.70
N ASN A 53 3.71 -17.67 -14.72
CA ASN A 53 2.43 -17.35 -14.11
C ASN A 53 1.57 -16.54 -15.10
N PRO A 54 0.87 -17.21 -16.02
CA PRO A 54 0.11 -16.51 -17.08
C PRO A 54 -0.97 -15.55 -16.58
N ASP A 55 -1.42 -15.75 -15.35
CA ASP A 55 -2.45 -14.90 -14.70
C ASP A 55 -1.88 -13.60 -14.11
N LEU A 56 -0.55 -13.47 -14.06
CA LEU A 56 0.07 -12.24 -13.59
C LEU A 56 -0.04 -11.12 -14.65
N PRO A 57 -0.39 -9.90 -14.24
CA PRO A 57 -0.34 -8.76 -15.13
C PRO A 57 1.10 -8.40 -15.49
N THR A 58 1.31 -7.77 -16.63
CA THR A 58 2.64 -7.28 -17.02
C THR A 58 3.11 -6.10 -16.16
N HIS A 59 2.15 -5.34 -15.62
CA HIS A 59 2.37 -4.20 -14.74
C HIS A 59 1.54 -4.33 -13.49
N ILE A 60 2.06 -3.85 -12.37
CA ILE A 60 1.38 -3.86 -11.06
C ILE A 60 0.53 -2.61 -10.86
N ARG A 61 -0.47 -2.45 -11.69
CA ARG A 61 -1.41 -1.32 -11.67
C ARG A 61 -2.85 -1.80 -11.91
N PRO A 62 -3.87 -1.03 -11.51
CA PRO A 62 -3.77 0.29 -10.88
C PRO A 62 -3.40 0.22 -9.39
N ILE A 63 -2.72 1.26 -8.93
CA ILE A 63 -2.45 1.48 -7.52
C ILE A 63 -3.30 2.64 -7.05
N PHE A 64 -4.04 2.43 -5.97
CA PHE A 64 -4.82 3.49 -5.34
C PHE A 64 -3.95 4.25 -4.34
N ARG A 65 -3.86 5.55 -4.51
CA ARG A 65 -3.26 6.45 -3.53
C ARG A 65 -4.34 7.37 -3.01
N ASP A 66 -4.47 7.43 -1.71
CA ASP A 66 -5.37 8.36 -1.07
C ASP A 66 -4.93 9.80 -1.36
N LYS A 67 -5.71 10.48 -2.21
CA LYS A 67 -5.48 11.88 -2.58
C LYS A 67 -6.35 12.82 -1.77
N THR A 68 -7.01 12.32 -0.73
CA THR A 68 -7.96 13.13 0.01
C THR A 68 -7.24 14.19 0.84
N ASP A 69 -7.12 15.33 0.24
CA ASP A 69 -7.10 16.56 0.96
C ASP A 69 -8.53 16.89 1.39
N LEU A 70 -8.98 16.34 2.54
CA LEU A 70 -9.65 17.16 3.52
C LEU A 70 -11.14 17.41 3.48
N ASN A 71 -11.93 17.07 2.49
CA ASN A 71 -13.26 17.70 2.44
C ASN A 71 -14.46 16.78 2.55
N GLY A 72 -14.48 15.88 3.50
CA GLY A 72 -15.78 15.40 3.89
C GLY A 72 -15.94 13.92 4.18
N HIS A 73 -16.86 13.66 5.06
CA HIS A 73 -17.27 12.35 5.56
C HIS A 73 -17.69 11.34 4.48
N THR A 74 -18.11 11.81 3.32
CA THR A 74 -18.47 10.96 2.16
C THR A 74 -17.28 10.25 1.53
N LEU A 75 -16.08 10.74 1.74
CA LEU A 75 -14.86 10.15 1.22
C LEU A 75 -14.37 8.95 2.04
N GLU A 76 -14.71 8.90 3.31
CA GLU A 76 -14.29 7.81 4.20
C GLU A 76 -14.82 6.45 3.74
N GLU A 77 -16.10 6.36 3.39
CA GLU A 77 -16.70 5.12 2.86
C GLU A 77 -16.06 4.71 1.54
N SER A 78 -15.82 5.66 0.65
CA SER A 78 -15.15 5.41 -0.64
C SER A 78 -13.73 4.91 -0.45
N LEU A 79 -13.01 5.46 0.51
CA LEU A 79 -11.66 5.04 0.84
C LEU A 79 -11.63 3.65 1.48
N MET A 80 -12.55 3.35 2.37
CA MET A 80 -12.68 2.02 2.94
C MET A 80 -13.03 0.98 1.88
N SER A 81 -13.91 1.31 0.95
CA SER A 81 -14.24 0.46 -0.19
C SER A 81 -13.02 0.20 -1.08
N ALA A 82 -12.25 1.24 -1.41
CA ALA A 82 -11.02 1.11 -2.18
C ALA A 82 -9.97 0.25 -1.44
N LEU A 83 -9.87 0.43 -0.13
CA LEU A 83 -8.98 -0.36 0.72
C LEU A 83 -9.33 -1.85 0.68
N GLU A 84 -10.60 -2.19 0.85
CA GLU A 84 -11.09 -3.58 0.77
C GLU A 84 -10.90 -4.18 -0.63
N SER A 85 -11.02 -3.35 -1.66
CA SER A 85 -10.86 -3.74 -3.07
C SER A 85 -9.40 -3.78 -3.53
N SER A 86 -8.45 -3.57 -2.65
CA SER A 86 -7.02 -3.63 -2.93
C SER A 86 -6.41 -4.95 -2.48
N ARG A 87 -5.56 -5.53 -3.33
CA ARG A 87 -4.90 -6.81 -3.01
C ARG A 87 -3.91 -6.66 -1.87
N TYR A 88 -3.15 -5.58 -1.86
CA TYR A 88 -2.15 -5.28 -0.83
C TYR A 88 -2.37 -3.90 -0.23
N LEU A 89 -1.96 -3.75 1.02
CA LEU A 89 -1.86 -2.46 1.69
C LEU A 89 -0.38 -2.09 1.84
N ILE A 90 0.03 -1.02 1.20
CA ILE A 90 1.35 -0.44 1.40
C ILE A 90 1.21 0.71 2.41
N VAL A 91 1.91 0.61 3.51
CA VAL A 91 1.92 1.66 4.55
C VAL A 91 3.24 2.42 4.46
N THR A 92 3.16 3.69 4.13
CA THR A 92 4.31 4.58 4.17
C THR A 92 4.60 4.94 5.62
N CYS A 93 5.66 4.34 6.17
CA CYS A 93 6.00 4.44 7.59
C CYS A 93 6.98 5.57 7.85
N SER A 94 6.62 6.44 8.78
CA SER A 94 7.44 7.55 9.28
C SER A 94 7.00 7.86 10.72
N PRO A 95 7.81 8.61 11.50
CA PRO A 95 7.36 9.08 12.81
C PRO A 95 6.05 9.89 12.74
N ARG A 96 5.84 10.62 11.65
CA ARG A 96 4.60 11.37 11.37
C ARG A 96 3.39 10.44 11.20
N ALA A 97 3.57 9.34 10.48
CA ALA A 97 2.50 8.37 10.21
C ALA A 97 1.99 7.69 11.48
N THR A 98 2.82 7.58 12.53
CA THR A 98 2.40 7.01 13.83
C THR A 98 1.32 7.84 14.52
N GLN A 99 1.17 9.11 14.16
CA GLN A 99 0.17 10.02 14.68
C GLN A 99 -1.12 10.04 13.86
N SER A 100 -1.16 9.34 12.75
CA SER A 100 -2.32 9.33 11.87
C SER A 100 -3.33 8.26 12.29
N GLU A 101 -4.48 8.68 12.76
CA GLU A 101 -5.60 7.75 13.02
C GLU A 101 -6.04 7.03 11.75
N TRP A 102 -6.07 7.72 10.63
CA TRP A 102 -6.46 7.16 9.35
C TRP A 102 -5.54 6.02 8.90
N VAL A 103 -4.23 6.24 8.96
CA VAL A 103 -3.24 5.20 8.62
C VAL A 103 -3.41 3.99 9.54
N ASN A 104 -3.55 4.22 10.83
CA ASN A 104 -3.74 3.15 11.80
C ASN A 104 -5.05 2.36 11.59
N ARG A 105 -6.14 3.05 11.25
CA ARG A 105 -7.43 2.41 10.95
C ARG A 105 -7.36 1.51 9.71
N GLY A 106 -6.66 1.92 8.66
CA GLY A 106 -6.45 1.12 7.46
C GLY A 106 -5.71 -0.19 7.76
N ILE A 107 -4.66 -0.11 8.58
CA ILE A 107 -3.91 -1.28 9.05
C ILE A 107 -4.81 -2.21 9.86
N GLN A 108 -5.56 -1.65 10.81
CA GLN A 108 -6.47 -2.42 11.63
C GLN A 108 -7.55 -3.12 10.80
N LYS A 109 -8.06 -2.45 9.76
CA LYS A 109 -9.02 -3.05 8.83
C LYS A 109 -8.47 -4.30 8.14
N PHE A 110 -7.24 -4.24 7.65
CA PHE A 110 -6.59 -5.43 7.04
C PHE A 110 -6.38 -6.56 8.05
N ILE A 111 -6.02 -6.22 9.28
CA ILE A 111 -5.88 -7.20 10.37
C ILE A 111 -7.23 -7.87 10.67
N ASP A 112 -8.30 -7.09 10.80
CA ASP A 112 -9.65 -7.58 11.08
C ASP A 112 -10.20 -8.47 9.97
N LEU A 113 -9.77 -8.24 8.72
CA LEU A 113 -10.09 -9.08 7.57
C LEU A 113 -9.24 -10.37 7.50
N GLY A 114 -8.34 -10.59 8.45
CA GLY A 114 -7.39 -11.72 8.43
C GLY A 114 -6.31 -11.58 7.34
N ARG A 115 -6.03 -10.37 6.90
CA ARG A 115 -5.12 -10.06 5.80
C ARG A 115 -3.85 -9.35 6.24
N GLU A 116 -3.41 -9.59 7.44
CA GLU A 116 -2.19 -8.99 7.99
C GLU A 116 -0.93 -9.31 7.16
N LYS A 117 -0.90 -10.46 6.49
CA LYS A 117 0.22 -10.86 5.62
C LYS A 117 0.30 -10.06 4.32
N ASP A 118 -0.77 -9.38 3.95
CA ASP A 118 -0.86 -8.55 2.75
C ASP A 118 -0.51 -7.09 3.02
N ILE A 119 -0.08 -6.78 4.24
CA ILE A 119 0.41 -5.44 4.61
C ILE A 119 1.90 -5.37 4.33
N ILE A 120 2.29 -4.33 3.58
CA ILE A 120 3.68 -4.06 3.21
C ILE A 120 4.09 -2.72 3.82
N PRO A 121 4.79 -2.70 4.96
CA PRO A 121 5.36 -1.48 5.48
C PRO A 121 6.52 -1.00 4.61
N PHE A 122 6.45 0.26 4.19
CA PHE A 122 7.48 0.93 3.42
C PHE A 122 8.06 2.08 4.27
N ILE A 123 9.23 1.86 4.83
CA ILE A 123 9.85 2.77 5.80
C ILE A 123 10.61 3.86 5.05
N ILE A 124 10.16 5.10 5.20
CA ILE A 124 10.76 6.27 4.59
C ILE A 124 11.56 7.13 5.58
N ASP A 125 11.29 6.98 6.85
CA ASP A 125 11.95 7.72 7.93
C ASP A 125 11.72 7.00 9.26
N GLY A 126 12.68 7.12 10.18
CA GLY A 126 12.59 6.48 11.47
C GLY A 126 12.95 5.00 11.47
N GLU A 127 12.59 4.32 12.53
CA GLU A 127 12.91 2.91 12.76
C GLU A 127 11.68 2.14 13.24
N ALA A 128 11.56 0.90 12.80
CA ALA A 128 10.54 -0.01 13.28
C ALA A 128 10.93 -0.53 14.67
N ASN A 129 10.01 -0.45 15.64
CA ASN A 129 10.23 -0.84 17.02
C ASN A 129 11.45 -0.15 17.65
N ALA A 130 11.55 1.16 17.43
CA ALA A 130 12.65 1.98 17.89
C ALA A 130 12.74 2.02 19.42
N ASP A 131 13.97 2.10 19.93
CA ASP A 131 14.21 2.32 21.37
C ASP A 131 13.77 3.71 21.81
N ASP A 132 14.04 4.73 20.95
CA ASP A 132 13.54 6.08 21.15
C ASP A 132 12.16 6.24 20.51
N PRO A 133 11.10 6.55 21.29
CA PRO A 133 9.76 6.75 20.74
C PRO A 133 9.66 7.82 19.66
N LYS A 134 10.57 8.78 19.64
CA LYS A 134 10.60 9.82 18.60
C LYS A 134 11.00 9.29 17.22
N ASN A 135 11.73 8.19 17.19
CA ASN A 135 12.17 7.54 15.96
C ASN A 135 11.24 6.42 15.49
N GLU A 136 10.26 6.04 16.32
CA GLU A 136 9.32 4.99 15.94
C GLU A 136 8.52 5.37 14.69
N CYS A 137 8.54 4.51 13.69
CA CYS A 137 7.83 4.73 12.43
C CYS A 137 6.64 3.78 12.21
N PHE A 138 6.50 2.72 13.01
CA PHE A 138 5.36 1.82 12.88
C PHE A 138 4.15 2.36 13.65
N PRO A 139 3.00 2.55 12.98
CA PRO A 139 1.75 2.83 13.64
C PRO A 139 1.38 1.77 14.69
N PRO A 140 0.59 2.12 15.72
CA PRO A 140 0.27 1.19 16.81
C PRO A 140 -0.28 -0.17 16.35
N ALA A 141 -1.12 -0.20 15.33
CA ALA A 141 -1.67 -1.45 14.82
C ALA A 141 -0.61 -2.39 14.25
N LEU A 142 0.47 -1.89 13.62
CA LEU A 142 1.61 -2.72 13.19
C LEU A 142 2.41 -3.24 14.37
N ARG A 143 2.62 -2.43 15.38
CA ARG A 143 3.36 -2.81 16.59
C ARG A 143 2.64 -3.87 17.42
N SER A 144 1.32 -3.98 17.28
CA SER A 144 0.52 -5.01 17.95
C SER A 144 0.75 -6.41 17.40
N LEU A 145 1.29 -6.52 16.18
CA LEU A 145 1.59 -7.79 15.52
C LEU A 145 2.93 -8.32 16.03
N LYS A 146 2.90 -9.51 16.62
CA LYS A 146 4.07 -10.16 17.24
C LYS A 146 4.15 -11.64 16.86
N GLY A 147 5.34 -12.22 17.04
CA GLY A 147 5.57 -13.63 16.73
C GLY A 147 5.44 -13.91 15.24
N GLU A 148 4.67 -14.92 14.86
CA GLU A 148 4.48 -15.32 13.46
C GLU A 148 3.73 -14.27 12.63
N ARG A 149 3.03 -13.34 13.30
CA ARG A 149 2.32 -12.24 12.64
C ARG A 149 3.17 -10.99 12.47
N ALA A 150 4.37 -10.97 13.03
CA ALA A 150 5.26 -9.83 12.90
C ALA A 150 5.55 -9.51 11.43
N ILE A 151 5.46 -8.23 11.10
CA ILE A 151 5.68 -7.73 9.74
C ILE A 151 7.01 -6.96 9.70
N TYR A 152 7.83 -7.30 8.72
CA TYR A 152 9.11 -6.63 8.49
C TYR A 152 8.94 -5.57 7.40
N GLY A 153 9.40 -4.36 7.72
CA GLY A 153 9.34 -3.24 6.78
C GLY A 153 10.44 -3.27 5.72
N ILE A 154 10.12 -2.72 4.57
CA ILE A 154 11.09 -2.42 3.51
C ILE A 154 11.61 -1.01 3.78
N ASN A 155 12.93 -0.86 4.01
CA ASN A 155 13.52 0.41 4.40
C ASN A 155 14.31 1.02 3.24
N ILE A 156 13.99 2.27 2.90
CA ILE A 156 14.70 3.01 1.83
C ILE A 156 16.18 3.27 2.15
N ASN A 157 16.55 3.25 3.42
CA ASN A 157 17.92 3.49 3.85
C ASN A 157 18.85 2.29 3.63
N ASP A 158 18.32 1.09 3.46
CA ASP A 158 19.13 -0.13 3.32
C ASP A 158 19.86 -0.18 1.98
N ASN A 159 19.17 0.14 0.88
CA ASN A 159 19.73 0.06 -0.48
C ASN A 159 19.28 1.23 -1.37
N GLY A 160 18.80 2.32 -0.78
CA GLY A 160 18.21 3.43 -1.48
C GLY A 160 16.75 3.20 -1.88
N ARG A 161 16.04 4.28 -2.18
CA ARG A 161 14.59 4.23 -2.43
C ARG A 161 14.18 3.45 -3.68
N ASP A 162 14.99 3.47 -4.74
CA ASP A 162 14.68 2.73 -5.98
C ASP A 162 14.73 1.21 -5.74
N ALA A 163 15.77 0.73 -5.08
CA ALA A 163 15.89 -0.68 -4.72
C ALA A 163 14.80 -1.10 -3.72
N ALA A 164 14.44 -0.25 -2.76
CA ALA A 164 13.35 -0.51 -1.83
C ALA A 164 12.00 -0.62 -2.55
N ALA A 165 11.71 0.23 -3.54
CA ALA A 165 10.49 0.15 -4.33
C ALA A 165 10.39 -1.18 -5.09
N VAL A 166 11.49 -1.69 -5.64
CA VAL A 166 11.53 -2.99 -6.33
C VAL A 166 11.21 -4.15 -5.38
N LYS A 167 11.59 -4.06 -4.11
CA LYS A 167 11.27 -5.09 -3.11
C LYS A 167 9.78 -5.20 -2.80
N VAL A 168 8.99 -4.16 -3.06
CA VAL A 168 7.53 -4.20 -2.93
C VAL A 168 6.90 -5.18 -3.93
N VAL A 169 7.49 -5.31 -5.09
CA VAL A 169 7.05 -6.19 -6.17
C VAL A 169 7.41 -7.63 -5.89
#